data_7e6394e9eef05d2525e18c13abf5d337
#
_entry.id   7e6394e9eef05d2525e18c13abf5d337
#
_cell.length_a   1.000
_cell.length_b   1.000
_cell.length_c   1.000
_cell.angle_alpha   90.00
_cell.angle_beta   90.00
_cell.angle_gamma   90.00
#
_symmetry.space_group_name_H-M   'P 1'
#
loop_
_entity.id
_entity.type
_entity.pdbx_description
1 polymer ?
#
loop_
_entity_poly.entity_id
_entity_poly.type
_entity_poly.pdbx_seq_one_letter_code
_entity_poly.pdbx_strand_id
1 'polypeptide(L)'
;MKKTTLFVLSLLFISSLNAVDGVSKTDLSSLSMAEDSVPLNHSNAQKLSLKNAWTRVLSSHEGLHAQEYAIKRASKMKLAAKLSFLPQIDLSAFYVYLSNPIKMDFAGQKQPGVQKATNQIHQGLQNIQQNIPPQVLTPQIQAGIQGVMQGFGALSSTLESPLLFSKQNVVIGALSIIYPLYMGGARFTMVRIADLMQKDANEVYRLKKLSTFQELVSVYYGMVLNTEVAETLEEVEKGHYKHFQNALKMQKVGQIARVETLGAQVAYDKAHIASVKAKDVLEVSQLSFNSILSSKDDLAPSSKLEIHTEKNLPDLSFFVSSTLNSYPALKTLENQIQISKENTKLQIAKFLPQVHFFGSYLMKQNNSVFEDMIPSWFVGVAGRMPILSPTGRIQKYQASKLAELQASSEQIQAKKNMELLVNKTYKETLSYLKEYKSLISSVELAKENLKLQEQAFSQGLSTNAQVIDARNTLSSIIVEQKSVAYKYIISLANLMALSDRIDLFYEFVY
;
A
#
# COMPACT_ATOMS: atom_id res chain seq x y z
N MET A 1 14.49 8.91 34.17
CA MET A 1 14.55 10.18 33.43
C MET A 1 15.12 9.93 32.05
N LYS A 2 14.47 10.42 31.08
CA LYS A 2 14.59 10.59 29.62
C LYS A 2 13.65 9.71 28.83
N LYS A 3 12.59 10.39 28.39
CA LYS A 3 11.61 10.00 27.39
C LYS A 3 12.26 9.86 26.02
N THR A 4 11.97 8.83 25.28
CA THR A 4 12.16 8.80 23.83
C THR A 4 10.86 8.43 23.17
N THR A 5 10.33 9.38 22.49
CA THR A 5 9.06 9.48 21.78
C THR A 5 9.15 8.68 20.49
N LEU A 6 8.17 7.82 20.26
CA LEU A 6 7.89 7.18 18.99
C LEU A 6 7.26 8.21 18.05
N PHE A 7 7.92 8.59 16.97
CA PHE A 7 7.37 9.47 15.93
C PHE A 7 6.83 8.62 14.78
N VAL A 8 5.54 8.73 14.61
CA VAL A 8 4.78 8.23 13.47
C VAL A 8 5.17 9.01 12.23
N LEU A 9 5.53 8.30 11.16
CA LEU A 9 5.83 8.86 9.84
C LEU A 9 4.52 9.11 9.09
N SER A 10 4.00 10.34 9.19
CA SER A 10 3.08 10.90 8.21
C SER A 10 3.49 12.35 7.97
N LEU A 11 3.50 12.79 6.74
CA LEU A 11 3.84 14.12 6.19
C LEU A 11 5.26 14.28 5.65
N LEU A 12 5.33 14.10 4.34
CA LEU A 12 6.29 14.82 3.49
C LEU A 12 5.68 14.95 2.08
N PHE A 13 4.89 16.00 1.88
CA PHE A 13 4.69 16.64 0.58
C PHE A 13 4.15 18.05 0.83
N ILE A 14 4.99 18.99 1.22
CA ILE A 14 4.87 20.43 0.99
C ILE A 14 6.24 21.01 1.33
N SER A 15 7.01 21.39 0.31
CA SER A 15 7.87 22.57 0.32
C SER A 15 8.92 22.47 -0.79
N SER A 16 8.64 23.08 -1.92
CA SER A 16 9.67 23.67 -2.77
C SER A 16 9.02 24.76 -3.62
N LEU A 17 8.80 25.91 -3.00
CA LEU A 17 8.59 27.17 -3.72
C LEU A 17 9.29 28.25 -2.93
N ASN A 18 10.52 28.53 -3.28
CA ASN A 18 11.16 29.84 -3.07
C ASN A 18 12.46 29.89 -3.85
N ALA A 19 12.53 30.98 -4.59
CA ALA A 19 13.69 31.60 -5.21
C ALA A 19 13.72 31.56 -6.75
N VAL A 20 13.07 32.55 -7.36
CA VAL A 20 13.71 33.32 -8.44
C VAL A 20 13.25 34.77 -8.28
N ASP A 21 14.07 35.60 -7.66
CA ASP A 21 14.08 37.05 -7.84
C ASP A 21 14.77 37.40 -9.17
N GLY A 22 14.20 38.34 -9.88
CA GLY A 22 14.91 39.08 -10.93
C GLY A 22 14.33 38.95 -12.33
N VAL A 23 13.21 39.62 -12.63
CA VAL A 23 12.94 40.12 -13.98
C VAL A 23 12.41 41.56 -13.94
N SER A 24 13.14 42.41 -14.65
CA SER A 24 12.98 43.81 -14.91
C SER A 24 11.59 44.19 -15.44
N LYS A 25 11.14 45.40 -15.04
CA LYS A 25 10.01 46.10 -15.65
C LYS A 25 10.34 46.49 -17.09
N THR A 26 9.67 45.89 -18.07
CA THR A 26 9.52 46.48 -19.41
C THR A 26 8.20 45.98 -20.06
N ASP A 27 7.39 46.95 -20.46
CA ASP A 27 6.33 46.94 -21.48
C ASP A 27 5.10 46.03 -21.30
N LEU A 28 4.13 46.58 -20.58
CA LEU A 28 2.72 46.15 -20.59
C LEU A 28 1.91 46.96 -21.64
N SER A 29 2.15 46.81 -22.93
CA SER A 29 1.31 47.43 -23.96
C SER A 29 1.11 46.65 -25.25
N SER A 30 1.35 45.33 -25.25
CA SER A 30 1.07 44.48 -26.42
C SER A 30 0.74 43.03 -26.07
N LEU A 31 -0.15 42.79 -25.14
CA LEU A 31 -0.82 41.49 -25.01
C LEU A 31 -2.25 41.63 -25.52
N SER A 32 -2.39 41.57 -26.84
CA SER A 32 -3.63 41.18 -27.47
C SER A 32 -3.95 39.77 -26.94
N MET A 33 -5.06 39.59 -26.22
CA MET A 33 -5.59 38.30 -25.90
C MET A 33 -5.87 37.54 -27.20
N ALA A 34 -4.97 36.64 -27.55
CA ALA A 34 -5.31 35.54 -28.43
C ALA A 34 -6.15 34.59 -27.61
N GLU A 35 -7.45 34.64 -27.83
CA GLU A 35 -8.39 33.57 -27.46
C GLU A 35 -8.08 32.34 -28.30
N ASP A 36 -7.06 31.59 -27.93
CA ASP A 36 -6.91 30.20 -28.36
C ASP A 36 -7.43 29.28 -27.23
N SER A 37 -8.70 29.42 -26.92
CA SER A 37 -9.45 28.33 -26.32
C SER A 37 -9.72 27.30 -27.41
N VAL A 38 -8.87 26.29 -27.49
CA VAL A 38 -9.18 25.06 -28.24
C VAL A 38 -10.47 24.51 -27.63
N PRO A 39 -11.61 24.51 -28.32
CA PRO A 39 -12.81 23.90 -27.77
C PRO A 39 -12.55 22.41 -27.64
N LEU A 40 -12.52 21.92 -26.42
CA LEU A 40 -12.57 20.48 -26.15
C LEU A 40 -13.89 19.95 -26.74
N ASN A 41 -13.80 19.48 -27.96
CA ASN A 41 -14.94 18.95 -28.69
C ASN A 41 -15.16 17.49 -28.23
N HIS A 42 -15.77 17.32 -27.06
CA HIS A 42 -16.11 16.01 -26.45
C HIS A 42 -17.08 15.16 -27.30
N SER A 43 -17.45 15.60 -28.48
CA SER A 43 -18.39 14.89 -29.35
C SER A 43 -17.89 13.52 -29.83
N ASN A 44 -16.58 13.20 -29.69
CA ASN A 44 -15.97 11.96 -30.13
C ASN A 44 -15.36 11.12 -28.97
N ALA A 45 -15.52 11.51 -27.71
CA ALA A 45 -15.00 10.72 -26.60
C ALA A 45 -15.72 9.36 -26.51
N GLN A 46 -14.94 8.28 -26.44
CA GLN A 46 -15.49 6.94 -26.30
C GLN A 46 -16.13 6.81 -24.93
N LYS A 47 -17.46 6.55 -24.88
CA LYS A 47 -18.20 6.36 -23.64
C LYS A 47 -17.88 5.01 -23.01
N LEU A 48 -17.49 5.04 -21.74
CA LEU A 48 -17.10 3.88 -20.95
C LEU A 48 -18.03 3.68 -19.76
N SER A 49 -18.62 2.48 -19.61
CA SER A 49 -19.37 2.13 -18.41
C SER A 49 -18.43 1.88 -17.22
N LEU A 50 -18.92 2.07 -16.00
CA LEU A 50 -18.13 1.78 -14.79
C LEU A 50 -17.62 0.33 -14.76
N LYS A 51 -18.44 -0.63 -15.23
CA LYS A 51 -18.04 -2.05 -15.30
C LYS A 51 -16.85 -2.26 -16.24
N ASN A 52 -16.87 -1.62 -17.41
CA ASN A 52 -15.76 -1.69 -18.36
C ASN A 52 -14.54 -0.93 -17.86
N ALA A 53 -14.74 0.23 -17.21
CA ALA A 53 -13.67 0.97 -16.52
C ALA A 53 -13.00 0.11 -15.45
N TRP A 54 -13.79 -0.59 -14.64
CA TRP A 54 -13.26 -1.51 -13.62
C TRP A 54 -12.45 -2.66 -14.23
N THR A 55 -12.95 -3.28 -15.30
CA THR A 55 -12.21 -4.34 -15.99
C THR A 55 -10.87 -3.85 -16.52
N ARG A 56 -10.83 -2.63 -17.07
CA ARG A 56 -9.59 -2.00 -17.56
C ARG A 56 -8.63 -1.72 -16.40
N VAL A 57 -9.09 -1.12 -15.30
CA VAL A 57 -8.27 -0.85 -14.11
C VAL A 57 -7.68 -2.14 -13.54
N LEU A 58 -8.45 -3.23 -13.47
CA LEU A 58 -7.94 -4.53 -13.01
C LEU A 58 -6.76 -5.04 -13.84
N SER A 59 -6.68 -4.69 -15.12
CA SER A 59 -5.64 -5.16 -16.03
C SER A 59 -4.47 -4.18 -16.21
N SER A 60 -4.62 -2.91 -15.84
CA SER A 60 -3.62 -1.86 -16.15
C SER A 60 -3.12 -1.09 -14.93
N HIS A 61 -3.72 -1.28 -13.75
CA HIS A 61 -3.38 -0.47 -12.58
C HIS A 61 -2.12 -0.99 -11.89
N GLU A 62 -1.03 -0.20 -11.96
CA GLU A 62 0.28 -0.56 -11.42
C GLU A 62 0.28 -0.91 -9.93
N GLY A 63 -0.58 -0.27 -9.12
CA GLY A 63 -0.73 -0.58 -7.71
C GLY A 63 -1.29 -2.00 -7.46
N LEU A 64 -2.11 -2.55 -8.36
CA LEU A 64 -2.58 -3.94 -8.31
C LEU A 64 -1.47 -4.90 -8.75
N HIS A 65 -0.76 -4.59 -9.83
CA HIS A 65 0.40 -5.37 -10.27
C HIS A 65 1.50 -5.45 -9.20
N ALA A 66 1.76 -4.35 -8.48
CA ALA A 66 2.70 -4.34 -7.36
C ALA A 66 2.31 -5.36 -6.28
N GLN A 67 1.02 -5.48 -5.95
CA GLN A 67 0.55 -6.48 -4.98
C GLN A 67 0.56 -7.90 -5.54
N GLU A 68 0.35 -8.11 -6.83
CA GLU A 68 0.55 -9.43 -7.47
C GLU A 68 2.01 -9.88 -7.37
N TYR A 69 2.97 -8.98 -7.57
CA TYR A 69 4.39 -9.29 -7.34
C TYR A 69 4.67 -9.59 -5.86
N ALA A 70 3.99 -8.92 -4.92
CA ALA A 70 4.11 -9.24 -3.50
C ALA A 70 3.61 -10.66 -3.18
N ILE A 71 2.50 -11.10 -3.78
CA ILE A 71 2.00 -12.49 -3.66
C ILE A 71 3.02 -13.48 -4.24
N LYS A 72 3.55 -13.22 -5.44
CA LYS A 72 4.57 -14.05 -6.08
C LYS A 72 5.83 -14.13 -5.21
N ARG A 73 6.27 -13.00 -4.63
CA ARG A 73 7.39 -12.94 -3.68
C ARG A 73 7.12 -13.79 -2.45
N ALA A 74 5.95 -13.66 -1.82
CA ALA A 74 5.58 -14.45 -0.64
C ALA A 74 5.53 -15.96 -0.95
N SER A 75 5.05 -16.35 -2.13
CA SER A 75 5.06 -17.74 -2.62
C SER A 75 6.49 -18.29 -2.75
N LYS A 76 7.45 -17.50 -3.29
CA LYS A 76 8.86 -17.88 -3.36
C LYS A 76 9.50 -18.01 -1.99
N MET A 77 9.14 -17.11 -1.04
CA MET A 77 9.62 -17.21 0.35
C MET A 77 9.07 -18.46 1.06
N LYS A 78 7.81 -18.83 0.81
CA LYS A 78 7.26 -20.11 1.29
C LYS A 78 7.99 -21.32 0.70
N LEU A 79 8.33 -21.29 -0.59
CA LEU A 79 9.14 -22.33 -1.21
C LEU A 79 10.54 -22.38 -0.56
N ALA A 80 11.19 -21.25 -0.35
CA ALA A 80 12.48 -21.18 0.34
C ALA A 80 12.42 -21.77 1.75
N ALA A 81 11.33 -21.48 2.51
CA ALA A 81 11.12 -22.08 3.82
C ALA A 81 10.97 -23.61 3.73
N LYS A 82 10.30 -24.14 2.70
CA LYS A 82 10.21 -25.60 2.46
C LYS A 82 11.56 -26.18 2.06
N LEU A 83 12.35 -25.50 1.25
CA LEU A 83 13.67 -25.93 0.85
C LEU A 83 14.67 -25.99 2.02
N SER A 84 14.37 -25.35 3.16
CA SER A 84 15.15 -25.51 4.40
C SER A 84 15.20 -26.95 4.92
N PHE A 85 14.36 -27.84 4.39
CA PHE A 85 14.41 -29.29 4.67
C PHE A 85 15.44 -30.05 3.84
N LEU A 86 16.07 -29.42 2.86
CA LEU A 86 17.17 -30.03 2.13
C LEU A 86 18.47 -29.91 2.92
N PRO A 87 19.43 -30.84 2.72
CA PRO A 87 20.77 -30.70 3.28
C PRO A 87 21.49 -29.53 2.63
N GLN A 88 22.29 -28.83 3.42
CA GLN A 88 23.24 -27.86 2.92
C GLN A 88 24.53 -28.58 2.49
N ILE A 89 24.98 -28.34 1.28
CA ILE A 89 26.20 -28.88 0.73
C ILE A 89 27.09 -27.71 0.34
N ASP A 90 28.27 -27.66 0.95
CA ASP A 90 29.23 -26.56 0.76
C ASP A 90 30.55 -27.11 0.23
N LEU A 91 31.10 -26.46 -0.78
CA LEU A 91 32.48 -26.65 -1.24
C LEU A 91 33.32 -25.49 -0.70
N SER A 92 34.31 -25.78 0.09
CA SER A 92 35.25 -24.80 0.65
C SER A 92 36.68 -25.14 0.25
N ALA A 93 37.50 -24.11 0.03
CA ALA A 93 38.92 -24.25 -0.22
C ALA A 93 39.67 -23.22 0.62
N PHE A 94 40.70 -23.66 1.31
CA PHE A 94 41.57 -22.83 2.12
C PHE A 94 42.99 -22.91 1.63
N TYR A 95 43.63 -21.78 1.42
CA TYR A 95 45.06 -21.66 1.23
C TYR A 95 45.68 -20.91 2.40
N VAL A 96 46.65 -21.53 3.07
CA VAL A 96 47.35 -20.90 4.20
C VAL A 96 48.85 -20.97 3.92
N TYR A 97 49.50 -19.81 3.98
CA TYR A 97 50.93 -19.69 3.98
C TYR A 97 51.42 -19.49 5.41
N LEU A 98 52.26 -20.41 5.88
CA LEU A 98 52.87 -20.35 7.21
C LEU A 98 54.25 -19.71 7.10
N SER A 99 54.56 -18.74 7.97
CA SER A 99 55.87 -18.07 7.98
C SER A 99 57.04 -19.03 8.19
N ASN A 100 56.83 -20.13 8.93
CA ASN A 100 57.76 -21.20 9.14
C ASN A 100 57.10 -22.58 9.04
N PRO A 101 57.77 -23.60 8.50
CA PRO A 101 57.28 -24.97 8.57
C PRO A 101 57.23 -25.42 10.04
N ILE A 102 56.10 -26.08 10.41
CA ILE A 102 55.98 -26.64 11.76
C ILE A 102 56.78 -27.98 11.79
N LYS A 103 57.91 -27.97 12.49
CA LYS A 103 58.73 -29.12 12.76
C LYS A 103 58.30 -29.76 14.08
N MET A 104 57.99 -31.07 14.09
CA MET A 104 57.76 -31.83 15.29
C MET A 104 59.09 -32.32 15.84
N ASP A 105 59.44 -31.89 17.05
CA ASP A 105 60.51 -32.51 17.83
C ASP A 105 59.89 -33.49 18.82
N PHE A 106 60.24 -34.80 18.66
CA PHE A 106 59.72 -35.87 19.51
C PHE A 106 60.42 -35.92 20.90
N ALA A 107 61.24 -34.95 21.25
CA ALA A 107 61.93 -34.90 22.55
C ALA A 107 61.28 -33.87 23.46
N GLY A 108 60.18 -34.18 24.10
CA GLY A 108 59.74 -33.80 25.45
C GLY A 108 59.75 -32.33 25.86
N GLN A 109 59.64 -31.33 24.99
CA GLN A 109 59.59 -29.90 25.42
C GLN A 109 58.30 -29.23 24.89
N LYS A 110 57.56 -28.65 25.84
CA LYS A 110 56.38 -27.76 25.56
C LYS A 110 56.85 -26.56 24.75
N GLN A 111 56.48 -26.46 23.47
CA GLN A 111 56.79 -25.30 22.65
C GLN A 111 55.70 -24.24 22.62
N PRO A 112 56.05 -22.95 22.75
CA PRO A 112 55.12 -21.82 22.73
C PRO A 112 54.45 -21.55 21.34
N GLY A 113 54.88 -22.23 20.28
CA GLY A 113 54.48 -21.98 18.91
C GLY A 113 53.04 -22.44 18.57
N VAL A 114 52.54 -23.47 19.23
CA VAL A 114 51.22 -24.06 18.95
C VAL A 114 50.08 -23.17 19.41
N GLN A 115 50.25 -22.57 20.61
CA GLN A 115 49.28 -21.59 21.09
C GLN A 115 49.23 -20.34 20.22
N LYS A 116 50.36 -19.93 19.63
CA LYS A 116 50.43 -18.78 18.73
C LYS A 116 49.73 -19.04 17.40
N ALA A 117 49.85 -20.24 16.81
CA ALA A 117 49.20 -20.63 15.57
C ALA A 117 47.66 -20.74 15.74
N THR A 118 47.18 -21.33 16.84
CA THR A 118 45.74 -21.40 17.16
C THR A 118 45.14 -20.02 17.36
N ASN A 119 45.87 -19.12 18.03
CA ASN A 119 45.46 -17.75 18.21
C ASN A 119 45.46 -16.93 16.90
N GLN A 120 46.38 -17.18 15.98
CA GLN A 120 46.42 -16.54 14.66
C GLN A 120 45.29 -17.00 13.75
N ILE A 121 44.89 -18.28 13.78
CA ILE A 121 43.73 -18.80 13.05
C ILE A 121 42.43 -18.20 13.64
N HIS A 122 42.35 -18.12 14.96
CA HIS A 122 41.21 -17.45 15.64
C HIS A 122 41.10 -15.95 15.28
N GLN A 123 42.23 -15.25 15.23
CA GLN A 123 42.29 -13.84 14.81
C GLN A 123 42.00 -13.68 13.32
N GLY A 124 42.46 -14.59 12.46
CA GLY A 124 42.14 -14.60 11.02
C GLY A 124 40.65 -14.77 10.75
N LEU A 125 39.99 -15.66 11.48
CA LEU A 125 38.53 -15.88 11.37
C LEU A 125 37.74 -14.68 11.94
N GLN A 126 38.18 -14.04 13.00
CA GLN A 126 37.59 -12.81 13.52
C GLN A 126 37.77 -11.64 12.56
N ASN A 127 38.92 -11.52 11.91
CA ASN A 127 39.17 -10.48 10.89
C ASN A 127 38.30 -10.68 9.64
N ILE A 128 38.04 -11.91 9.22
CA ILE A 128 37.09 -12.22 8.12
C ILE A 128 35.68 -11.79 8.50
N GLN A 129 35.25 -12.03 9.75
CA GLN A 129 33.93 -11.66 10.24
C GLN A 129 33.75 -10.14 10.35
N GLN A 130 34.83 -9.39 10.64
CA GLN A 130 34.81 -7.92 10.74
C GLN A 130 34.88 -7.20 9.38
N ASN A 131 35.39 -7.84 8.34
CA ASN A 131 35.61 -7.24 7.02
C ASN A 131 34.53 -7.57 5.99
N ILE A 132 33.50 -8.36 6.33
CA ILE A 132 32.34 -8.59 5.46
C ILE A 132 31.37 -7.43 5.62
N PRO A 133 30.95 -6.74 4.54
CA PRO A 133 29.98 -5.65 4.62
C PRO A 133 28.67 -6.11 5.26
N PRO A 134 28.05 -5.31 6.14
CA PRO A 134 26.81 -5.68 6.88
C PRO A 134 25.63 -6.07 5.98
N GLN A 135 25.65 -5.62 4.73
CA GLN A 135 24.61 -5.90 3.73
C GLN A 135 24.69 -7.31 3.15
N VAL A 136 25.82 -7.99 3.28
CA VAL A 136 26.05 -9.37 2.80
C VAL A 136 25.91 -10.37 3.94
N LEU A 137 25.98 -9.91 5.19
CA LEU A 137 25.87 -10.75 6.38
C LEU A 137 24.39 -11.07 6.67
N THR A 138 23.78 -11.93 5.85
CA THR A 138 22.44 -12.44 6.18
C THR A 138 22.50 -13.31 7.45
N PRO A 139 21.40 -13.41 8.24
CA PRO A 139 21.36 -14.29 9.42
C PRO A 139 21.74 -15.73 9.15
N GLN A 140 21.58 -16.19 7.90
CA GLN A 140 21.97 -17.53 7.44
C GLN A 140 23.49 -17.67 7.23
N ILE A 141 24.13 -16.62 6.73
CA ILE A 141 25.60 -16.59 6.58
C ILE A 141 26.26 -16.48 7.97
N GLN A 142 25.69 -15.68 8.89
CA GLN A 142 26.14 -15.64 10.27
C GLN A 142 25.98 -16.98 10.98
N ALA A 143 24.85 -17.68 10.79
CA ALA A 143 24.64 -19.00 11.34
C ALA A 143 25.58 -20.04 10.73
N GLY A 144 25.91 -19.92 9.43
CA GLY A 144 26.89 -20.77 8.74
C GLY A 144 28.31 -20.55 9.26
N ILE A 145 28.74 -19.30 9.40
CA ILE A 145 30.07 -18.94 9.99
C ILE A 145 30.16 -19.39 11.44
N GLN A 146 29.10 -19.18 12.24
CA GLN A 146 29.05 -19.67 13.62
C GLN A 146 29.00 -21.21 13.70
N GLY A 147 28.31 -21.87 12.77
CA GLY A 147 28.30 -23.34 12.67
C GLY A 147 29.67 -23.91 12.32
N VAL A 148 30.38 -23.28 11.40
CA VAL A 148 31.77 -23.64 11.05
C VAL A 148 32.71 -23.35 12.23
N MET A 149 32.60 -22.20 12.90
CA MET A 149 33.39 -21.88 14.09
C MET A 149 33.09 -22.82 15.27
N GLN A 150 31.82 -23.20 15.48
CA GLN A 150 31.44 -24.15 16.52
C GLN A 150 31.84 -25.57 16.16
N GLY A 151 31.76 -25.97 14.89
CA GLY A 151 32.25 -27.26 14.39
C GLY A 151 33.77 -27.39 14.51
N PHE A 152 34.51 -26.33 14.18
CA PHE A 152 35.98 -26.29 14.39
C PHE A 152 36.35 -26.22 15.88
N GLY A 153 35.60 -25.49 16.70
CA GLY A 153 35.78 -25.43 18.14
C GLY A 153 35.52 -26.80 18.82
N ALA A 154 34.47 -27.51 18.39
CA ALA A 154 34.16 -28.87 18.86
C ALA A 154 35.21 -29.88 18.37
N LEU A 155 35.72 -29.75 17.14
CA LEU A 155 36.78 -30.58 16.60
C LEU A 155 38.13 -30.33 17.33
N SER A 156 38.45 -29.06 17.64
CA SER A 156 39.67 -28.71 18.37
C SER A 156 39.64 -29.10 19.85
N SER A 157 38.47 -29.17 20.47
CA SER A 157 38.32 -29.61 21.86
C SER A 157 38.27 -31.13 22.02
N THR A 158 37.98 -31.88 20.94
CA THR A 158 38.02 -33.37 20.93
C THR A 158 39.38 -33.89 20.51
N LEU A 159 40.23 -33.08 19.85
CA LEU A 159 41.58 -33.42 19.48
C LEU A 159 42.54 -32.76 20.49
N GLU A 160 42.82 -33.43 21.57
CA GLU A 160 43.90 -33.05 22.51
C GLU A 160 45.31 -33.18 21.89
N SER A 161 45.42 -33.33 20.57
CA SER A 161 46.67 -33.40 19.83
C SER A 161 46.76 -32.25 18.83
N PRO A 162 47.82 -31.44 18.83
CA PRO A 162 48.01 -30.35 17.88
C PRO A 162 48.08 -30.88 16.44
N LEU A 163 47.33 -30.26 15.52
CA LEU A 163 47.48 -30.47 14.10
C LEU A 163 48.85 -29.94 13.65
N LEU A 164 49.74 -30.85 13.30
CA LEU A 164 51.10 -30.53 12.88
C LEU A 164 51.15 -30.40 11.35
N PHE A 165 51.48 -29.21 10.86
CA PHE A 165 51.64 -28.91 9.44
C PHE A 165 53.12 -28.87 9.09
N SER A 166 53.59 -29.70 8.11
CA SER A 166 55.02 -29.85 7.81
C SER A 166 55.54 -28.91 6.72
N LYS A 167 54.70 -28.18 5.97
CA LYS A 167 55.13 -27.26 4.90
C LYS A 167 54.52 -25.88 5.05
N GLN A 168 55.16 -24.87 4.43
CA GLN A 168 54.73 -23.47 4.50
C GLN A 168 53.40 -23.23 3.75
N ASN A 169 53.15 -23.95 2.66
CA ASN A 169 51.94 -23.84 1.84
C ASN A 169 50.99 -24.99 2.15
N VAL A 170 49.83 -24.68 2.64
CA VAL A 170 48.76 -25.66 2.91
C VAL A 170 47.52 -25.29 2.08
N VAL A 171 47.12 -26.21 1.22
CA VAL A 171 45.87 -26.13 0.45
C VAL A 171 44.96 -27.27 0.92
N ILE A 172 43.76 -26.89 1.40
CA ILE A 172 42.77 -27.86 1.83
C ILE A 172 41.45 -27.50 1.13
N GLY A 173 40.89 -28.43 0.36
CA GLY A 173 39.52 -28.40 -0.13
C GLY A 173 38.64 -29.28 0.74
N ALA A 174 37.42 -28.87 0.98
CA ALA A 174 36.45 -29.69 1.71
C ALA A 174 35.07 -29.60 1.05
N LEU A 175 34.47 -30.74 0.78
CA LEU A 175 33.06 -30.86 0.46
C LEU A 175 32.32 -31.26 1.73
N SER A 176 31.50 -30.38 2.26
CA SER A 176 30.81 -30.57 3.55
C SER A 176 29.31 -30.69 3.34
N ILE A 177 28.66 -31.55 4.10
CA ILE A 177 27.20 -31.67 4.18
C ILE A 177 26.77 -31.43 5.62
N ILE A 178 25.77 -30.59 5.78
CA ILE A 178 25.08 -30.33 7.09
C ILE A 178 23.60 -30.53 6.87
N TYR A 179 23.00 -31.36 7.69
CA TYR A 179 21.56 -31.60 7.67
C TYR A 179 20.98 -31.57 9.07
N PRO A 180 20.13 -30.57 9.38
CA PRO A 180 19.46 -30.49 10.69
C PRO A 180 18.39 -31.57 10.78
N LEU A 181 18.65 -32.64 11.55
CA LEU A 181 17.71 -33.75 11.80
C LEU A 181 16.55 -33.32 12.68
N TYR A 182 16.85 -32.54 13.74
CA TYR A 182 15.85 -32.02 14.65
C TYR A 182 16.27 -30.64 15.17
N MET A 183 15.34 -29.67 15.12
CA MET A 183 15.53 -28.30 15.58
C MET A 183 14.38 -27.84 16.49
N GLY A 184 13.91 -28.71 17.39
CA GLY A 184 12.79 -28.35 18.27
C GLY A 184 11.48 -28.01 17.54
N GLY A 185 11.28 -28.46 16.30
CA GLY A 185 10.12 -28.13 15.49
C GLY A 185 10.20 -26.78 14.73
N ALA A 186 11.30 -26.02 14.89
CA ALA A 186 11.44 -24.67 14.31
C ALA A 186 11.23 -24.65 12.78
N ARG A 187 11.70 -25.66 12.03
CA ARG A 187 11.57 -25.73 10.57
C ARG A 187 10.11 -25.81 10.13
N PHE A 188 9.29 -26.63 10.79
CA PHE A 188 7.85 -26.73 10.50
C PHE A 188 7.14 -25.41 10.82
N THR A 189 7.53 -24.79 11.93
CA THR A 189 6.99 -23.48 12.34
C THR A 189 7.34 -22.37 11.35
N MET A 190 8.57 -22.34 10.82
CA MET A 190 8.99 -21.39 9.78
C MET A 190 8.18 -21.57 8.48
N VAL A 191 7.91 -22.81 8.07
CA VAL A 191 7.05 -23.07 6.90
C VAL A 191 5.61 -22.57 7.15
N ARG A 192 5.07 -22.75 8.36
CA ARG A 192 3.73 -22.24 8.72
C ARG A 192 3.69 -20.72 8.71
N ILE A 193 4.72 -20.05 9.25
CA ILE A 193 4.82 -18.57 9.18
C ILE A 193 4.86 -18.12 7.73
N ALA A 194 5.67 -18.74 6.88
CA ALA A 194 5.75 -18.40 5.47
C ALA A 194 4.42 -18.66 4.71
N ASP A 195 3.66 -19.69 5.10
CA ASP A 195 2.31 -19.94 4.58
C ASP A 195 1.34 -18.82 5.00
N LEU A 196 1.36 -18.42 6.26
CA LEU A 196 0.55 -17.33 6.78
C LEU A 196 0.90 -15.99 6.12
N MET A 197 2.20 -15.71 5.89
CA MET A 197 2.65 -14.54 5.16
C MET A 197 2.16 -14.52 3.69
N GLN A 198 2.08 -15.70 3.04
CA GLN A 198 1.49 -15.79 1.71
C GLN A 198 -0.02 -15.52 1.74
N LYS A 199 -0.75 -16.04 2.74
CA LYS A 199 -2.18 -15.74 2.94
C LYS A 199 -2.39 -14.26 3.19
N ASP A 200 -1.54 -13.66 4.01
CA ASP A 200 -1.58 -12.22 4.31
C ASP A 200 -1.38 -11.38 3.05
N ALA A 201 -0.41 -11.72 2.19
CA ALA A 201 -0.20 -11.04 0.91
C ALA A 201 -1.45 -11.11 0.00
N ASN A 202 -2.22 -12.21 0.02
CA ASN A 202 -3.48 -12.31 -0.72
C ASN A 202 -4.56 -11.39 -0.14
N GLU A 203 -4.66 -11.28 1.20
CA GLU A 203 -5.62 -10.38 1.84
C GLU A 203 -5.26 -8.91 1.57
N VAL A 204 -3.97 -8.55 1.59
CA VAL A 204 -3.51 -7.21 1.22
C VAL A 204 -3.85 -6.87 -0.25
N TYR A 205 -3.73 -7.83 -1.16
CA TYR A 205 -4.17 -7.66 -2.55
C TYR A 205 -5.68 -7.42 -2.63
N ARG A 206 -6.50 -8.22 -1.90
CA ARG A 206 -7.95 -8.01 -1.84
C ARG A 206 -8.29 -6.61 -1.30
N LEU A 207 -7.62 -6.18 -0.22
CA LEU A 207 -7.79 -4.85 0.34
C LEU A 207 -7.45 -3.76 -0.68
N LYS A 208 -6.32 -3.90 -1.40
CA LYS A 208 -5.95 -2.95 -2.47
C LYS A 208 -6.99 -2.93 -3.59
N LYS A 209 -7.55 -4.09 -3.96
CA LYS A 209 -8.61 -4.19 -4.96
C LYS A 209 -9.86 -3.42 -4.53
N LEU A 210 -10.29 -3.54 -3.26
CA LEU A 210 -11.42 -2.80 -2.71
C LEU A 210 -11.16 -1.28 -2.70
N SER A 211 -9.99 -0.86 -2.25
CA SER A 211 -9.63 0.57 -2.23
C SER A 211 -9.49 1.16 -3.63
N THR A 212 -8.97 0.41 -4.60
CA THR A 212 -8.90 0.83 -6.00
C THR A 212 -10.29 0.94 -6.63
N PHE A 213 -11.23 0.06 -6.24
CA PHE A 213 -12.63 0.18 -6.66
C PHE A 213 -13.28 1.47 -6.13
N GLN A 214 -13.08 1.78 -4.84
CA GLN A 214 -13.58 3.03 -4.24
C GLN A 214 -13.00 4.25 -4.94
N GLU A 215 -11.71 4.25 -5.22
CA GLU A 215 -11.01 5.29 -5.96
C GLU A 215 -11.58 5.46 -7.38
N LEU A 216 -11.76 4.35 -8.11
CA LEU A 216 -12.36 4.38 -9.44
C LEU A 216 -13.78 4.95 -9.41
N VAL A 217 -14.63 4.51 -8.48
CA VAL A 217 -16.01 5.03 -8.34
C VAL A 217 -15.98 6.52 -8.07
N SER A 218 -15.08 6.98 -7.19
CA SER A 218 -14.92 8.40 -6.85
C SER A 218 -14.52 9.24 -8.08
N VAL A 219 -13.52 8.79 -8.83
CA VAL A 219 -13.04 9.51 -10.02
C VAL A 219 -14.07 9.45 -11.16
N TYR A 220 -14.67 8.30 -11.40
CA TYR A 220 -15.68 8.09 -12.43
C TYR A 220 -16.90 8.98 -12.24
N TYR A 221 -17.54 8.89 -11.05
CA TYR A 221 -18.71 9.71 -10.75
C TYR A 221 -18.38 11.16 -10.42
N GLY A 222 -17.15 11.44 -9.99
CA GLY A 222 -16.64 12.82 -9.88
C GLY A 222 -16.60 13.51 -11.23
N MET A 223 -16.15 12.80 -12.28
CA MET A 223 -16.19 13.30 -13.65
C MET A 223 -17.64 13.49 -14.16
N VAL A 224 -18.54 12.53 -13.86
CA VAL A 224 -19.97 12.68 -14.19
C VAL A 224 -20.55 13.92 -13.52
N LEU A 225 -20.28 14.12 -12.22
CA LEU A 225 -20.73 15.30 -11.47
C LEU A 225 -20.25 16.59 -12.11
N ASN A 226 -18.94 16.70 -12.41
CA ASN A 226 -18.35 17.90 -12.95
C ASN A 226 -18.86 18.19 -14.38
N THR A 227 -19.16 17.15 -15.17
CA THR A 227 -19.82 17.30 -16.47
C THR A 227 -21.22 17.89 -16.32
N GLU A 228 -22.07 17.28 -15.46
CA GLU A 228 -23.44 17.74 -15.26
C GLU A 228 -23.52 19.12 -14.58
N VAL A 229 -22.55 19.47 -13.72
CA VAL A 229 -22.43 20.81 -13.13
C VAL A 229 -22.00 21.84 -14.17
N ALA A 230 -21.01 21.52 -15.03
CA ALA A 230 -20.58 22.43 -16.09
C ALA A 230 -21.72 22.71 -17.09
N GLU A 231 -22.45 21.67 -17.49
CA GLU A 231 -23.65 21.81 -18.35
C GLU A 231 -24.72 22.69 -17.69
N THR A 232 -24.98 22.47 -16.39
CA THR A 232 -25.97 23.27 -15.63
C THR A 232 -25.56 24.74 -15.55
N LEU A 233 -24.30 25.04 -15.25
CA LEU A 233 -23.81 26.42 -15.14
C LEU A 233 -23.71 27.11 -16.50
N GLU A 234 -23.46 26.39 -17.58
CA GLU A 234 -23.54 26.93 -18.93
C GLU A 234 -24.99 27.28 -19.31
N GLU A 235 -25.98 26.45 -18.95
CA GLU A 235 -27.39 26.80 -19.13
C GLU A 235 -27.81 28.02 -18.32
N VAL A 236 -27.31 28.14 -17.07
CA VAL A 236 -27.53 29.30 -16.21
C VAL A 236 -26.91 30.56 -16.83
N GLU A 237 -25.70 30.48 -17.37
CA GLU A 237 -25.05 31.57 -18.08
C GLU A 237 -25.89 32.02 -19.30
N LYS A 238 -26.31 31.09 -20.15
CA LYS A 238 -27.20 31.36 -21.28
C LYS A 238 -28.52 32.02 -20.87
N GLY A 239 -29.07 31.57 -19.71
CA GLY A 239 -30.26 32.14 -19.14
C GLY A 239 -30.08 33.60 -18.64
N HIS A 240 -28.99 33.88 -17.94
CA HIS A 240 -28.68 35.27 -17.50
C HIS A 240 -28.36 36.16 -18.70
N TYR A 241 -27.65 35.65 -19.72
CA TYR A 241 -27.42 36.39 -20.96
C TYR A 241 -28.73 36.79 -21.64
N LYS A 242 -29.66 35.83 -21.82
CA LYS A 242 -31.01 36.09 -22.37
C LYS A 242 -31.79 37.11 -21.56
N HIS A 243 -31.72 37.02 -20.23
CA HIS A 243 -32.36 37.95 -19.35
C HIS A 243 -31.76 39.37 -19.45
N PHE A 244 -30.43 39.50 -19.51
CA PHE A 244 -29.72 40.75 -19.74
C PHE A 244 -30.12 41.39 -21.08
N GLN A 245 -30.20 40.62 -22.19
CA GLN A 245 -30.63 41.07 -23.49
C GLN A 245 -32.09 41.59 -23.44
N ASN A 246 -32.99 40.96 -22.71
CA ASN A 246 -34.35 41.41 -22.52
C ASN A 246 -34.40 42.70 -21.71
N ALA A 247 -33.65 42.81 -20.62
CA ALA A 247 -33.52 44.06 -19.85
C ALA A 247 -33.01 45.23 -20.69
N LEU A 248 -32.03 45.01 -21.60
CA LEU A 248 -31.56 46.02 -22.53
C LEU A 248 -32.67 46.50 -23.49
N LYS A 249 -33.50 45.60 -23.98
CA LYS A 249 -34.64 45.93 -24.86
C LYS A 249 -35.69 46.77 -24.09
N MET A 250 -36.03 46.40 -22.88
CA MET A 250 -36.99 47.09 -22.03
C MET A 250 -36.50 48.49 -21.63
N GLN A 251 -35.19 48.61 -21.32
CA GLN A 251 -34.56 49.92 -21.07
C GLN A 251 -34.64 50.85 -22.31
N LYS A 252 -34.38 50.34 -23.49
CA LYS A 252 -34.42 51.14 -24.74
C LYS A 252 -35.80 51.72 -25.00
N VAL A 253 -36.87 51.02 -24.60
CA VAL A 253 -38.23 51.51 -24.73
C VAL A 253 -38.75 52.21 -23.48
N GLY A 254 -37.89 52.47 -22.49
CA GLY A 254 -38.22 53.24 -21.28
C GLY A 254 -39.03 52.46 -20.23
N GLN A 255 -39.16 51.13 -20.35
CA GLN A 255 -39.97 50.32 -19.40
C GLN A 255 -39.26 50.02 -18.10
N ILE A 256 -37.91 50.02 -18.10
CA ILE A 256 -37.11 49.80 -16.88
C ILE A 256 -35.97 50.81 -16.78
N ALA A 257 -35.52 51.07 -15.55
CA ALA A 257 -34.40 51.96 -15.26
C ALA A 257 -33.05 51.32 -15.63
N ARG A 258 -32.05 52.15 -15.92
CA ARG A 258 -30.66 51.70 -16.26
C ARG A 258 -30.05 50.83 -15.15
N VAL A 259 -30.37 51.08 -13.89
CA VAL A 259 -29.88 50.29 -12.75
C VAL A 259 -30.30 48.82 -12.83
N GLU A 260 -31.50 48.53 -13.35
CA GLU A 260 -31.99 47.15 -13.57
C GLU A 260 -31.16 46.43 -14.63
N THR A 261 -30.82 47.09 -15.72
CA THR A 261 -29.99 46.56 -16.77
C THR A 261 -28.56 46.31 -16.30
N LEU A 262 -27.98 47.19 -15.48
CA LEU A 262 -26.64 46.99 -14.89
C LEU A 262 -26.67 45.79 -13.90
N GLY A 263 -27.75 45.62 -13.14
CA GLY A 263 -27.96 44.46 -12.29
C GLY A 263 -27.99 43.14 -13.07
N ALA A 264 -28.68 43.10 -14.21
CA ALA A 264 -28.76 41.96 -15.10
C ALA A 264 -27.36 41.64 -15.74
N GLN A 265 -26.60 42.69 -16.08
CA GLN A 265 -25.24 42.52 -16.62
C GLN A 265 -24.30 41.88 -15.57
N VAL A 266 -24.29 42.41 -14.35
CA VAL A 266 -23.48 41.86 -13.26
C VAL A 266 -23.86 40.39 -12.97
N ALA A 267 -25.15 40.05 -13.04
CA ALA A 267 -25.57 38.64 -12.88
C ALA A 267 -25.06 37.76 -14.02
N TYR A 268 -25.10 38.23 -15.26
CA TYR A 268 -24.50 37.51 -16.40
C TYR A 268 -23.00 37.33 -16.24
N ASP A 269 -22.24 38.39 -15.93
CA ASP A 269 -20.80 38.34 -15.76
C ASP A 269 -20.40 37.32 -14.67
N LYS A 270 -21.14 37.29 -13.54
CA LYS A 270 -20.95 36.27 -12.48
C LYS A 270 -21.22 34.85 -12.97
N ALA A 271 -22.32 34.67 -13.73
CA ALA A 271 -22.67 33.35 -14.28
C ALA A 271 -21.63 32.85 -15.30
N HIS A 272 -21.12 33.79 -16.14
CA HIS A 272 -20.03 33.50 -17.08
C HIS A 272 -18.76 33.00 -16.35
N ILE A 273 -18.31 33.73 -15.33
CA ILE A 273 -17.16 33.31 -14.50
C ILE A 273 -17.40 31.93 -13.87
N ALA A 274 -18.61 31.66 -13.37
CA ALA A 274 -18.94 30.37 -12.76
C ALA A 274 -18.91 29.23 -13.80
N SER A 275 -19.40 29.46 -15.03
CA SER A 275 -19.38 28.52 -16.15
C SER A 275 -17.94 28.20 -16.58
N VAL A 276 -17.08 29.22 -16.73
CA VAL A 276 -15.65 29.02 -17.06
C VAL A 276 -14.96 28.18 -16.00
N LYS A 277 -15.11 28.54 -14.73
CA LYS A 277 -14.52 27.75 -13.62
C LYS A 277 -14.99 26.29 -13.59
N ALA A 278 -16.25 26.04 -13.90
CA ALA A 278 -16.77 24.69 -13.94
C ALA A 278 -16.14 23.86 -15.09
N LYS A 279 -15.88 24.50 -16.24
CA LYS A 279 -15.17 23.87 -17.35
C LYS A 279 -13.73 23.55 -17.01
N ASP A 280 -13.02 24.44 -16.30
CA ASP A 280 -11.65 24.18 -15.81
C ASP A 280 -11.62 22.98 -14.86
N VAL A 281 -12.59 22.89 -13.93
CA VAL A 281 -12.72 21.75 -13.00
C VAL A 281 -13.01 20.45 -13.76
N LEU A 282 -13.83 20.51 -14.81
CA LEU A 282 -14.12 19.36 -15.67
C LEU A 282 -12.83 18.87 -16.37
N GLU A 283 -12.01 19.76 -16.89
CA GLU A 283 -10.73 19.41 -17.51
C GLU A 283 -9.80 18.67 -16.54
N VAL A 284 -9.67 19.16 -15.30
CA VAL A 284 -8.90 18.46 -14.24
C VAL A 284 -9.48 17.09 -13.93
N SER A 285 -10.81 16.95 -13.94
CA SER A 285 -11.48 15.66 -13.75
C SER A 285 -11.19 14.68 -14.87
N GLN A 286 -11.10 15.14 -16.12
CA GLN A 286 -10.71 14.35 -17.28
C GLN A 286 -9.29 13.80 -17.13
N LEU A 287 -8.36 14.63 -16.68
CA LEU A 287 -6.98 14.19 -16.42
C LEU A 287 -6.94 13.11 -15.33
N SER A 288 -7.71 13.27 -14.26
CA SER A 288 -7.81 12.30 -13.18
C SER A 288 -8.42 10.98 -13.65
N PHE A 289 -9.44 11.05 -14.49
CA PHE A 289 -10.11 9.87 -15.06
C PHE A 289 -9.17 9.11 -16.02
N ASN A 290 -8.45 9.80 -16.86
CA ASN A 290 -7.47 9.18 -17.75
C ASN A 290 -6.31 8.55 -16.98
N SER A 291 -5.89 9.19 -15.88
CA SER A 291 -4.81 8.69 -15.02
C SER A 291 -5.18 7.34 -14.38
N ILE A 292 -6.37 7.22 -13.78
CA ILE A 292 -6.77 5.95 -13.13
C ILE A 292 -6.98 4.81 -14.12
N LEU A 293 -7.36 5.13 -15.37
CA LEU A 293 -7.52 4.18 -16.46
C LEU A 293 -6.20 3.85 -17.16
N SER A 294 -5.11 4.51 -16.81
CA SER A 294 -3.81 4.43 -17.50
C SER A 294 -3.96 4.62 -19.02
N SER A 295 -4.82 5.56 -19.43
CA SER A 295 -5.19 5.81 -20.82
C SER A 295 -4.69 7.17 -21.29
N LYS A 296 -4.31 7.23 -22.57
CA LYS A 296 -4.06 8.49 -23.30
C LYS A 296 -5.23 8.85 -24.20
N ASP A 297 -6.21 7.98 -24.34
CA ASP A 297 -7.40 8.18 -25.17
C ASP A 297 -8.37 9.13 -24.48
N ASP A 298 -9.17 9.84 -25.28
CA ASP A 298 -10.25 10.67 -24.77
C ASP A 298 -11.45 9.77 -24.43
N LEU A 299 -11.57 9.43 -23.14
CA LEU A 299 -12.60 8.55 -22.60
C LEU A 299 -13.56 9.35 -21.73
N ALA A 300 -14.85 9.08 -21.81
CA ALA A 300 -15.86 9.71 -20.95
C ALA A 300 -16.74 8.67 -20.25
N PRO A 301 -17.24 8.94 -19.03
CA PRO A 301 -18.25 8.11 -18.39
C PRO A 301 -19.54 8.03 -19.20
N SER A 302 -20.15 6.85 -19.25
CA SER A 302 -21.46 6.68 -19.91
C SER A 302 -22.64 6.87 -18.98
N SER A 303 -22.43 6.86 -17.66
CA SER A 303 -23.47 6.95 -16.63
C SER A 303 -23.89 8.40 -16.38
N LYS A 304 -25.06 8.59 -15.77
CA LYS A 304 -25.56 9.85 -15.23
C LYS A 304 -25.70 9.78 -13.70
N LEU A 305 -25.83 10.93 -13.05
CA LEU A 305 -26.10 11.01 -11.61
C LEU A 305 -27.62 10.87 -11.33
N GLU A 306 -28.14 9.67 -11.62
CA GLU A 306 -29.53 9.31 -11.31
C GLU A 306 -29.54 8.23 -10.24
N ILE A 307 -30.36 8.42 -9.18
CA ILE A 307 -30.50 7.47 -8.09
C ILE A 307 -31.84 6.74 -8.23
N HIS A 308 -31.79 5.41 -8.27
CA HIS A 308 -32.99 4.57 -8.21
C HIS A 308 -33.55 4.54 -6.78
N THR A 309 -34.49 5.43 -6.49
CA THR A 309 -35.02 5.66 -5.14
C THR A 309 -35.94 4.53 -4.64
N GLU A 310 -36.30 3.56 -5.49
CA GLU A 310 -37.21 2.47 -5.16
C GLU A 310 -36.50 1.23 -4.59
N LYS A 311 -35.18 1.11 -4.82
CA LYS A 311 -34.40 -0.03 -4.33
C LYS A 311 -34.05 0.14 -2.86
N ASN A 312 -34.49 -0.80 -2.03
CA ASN A 312 -34.16 -0.83 -0.61
C ASN A 312 -32.81 -1.50 -0.38
N LEU A 313 -31.95 -0.83 0.40
CA LEU A 313 -30.71 -1.44 0.86
C LEU A 313 -31.00 -2.60 1.82
N PRO A 314 -30.17 -3.67 1.82
CA PRO A 314 -30.21 -4.67 2.87
C PRO A 314 -30.10 -4.06 4.27
N ASP A 315 -30.52 -4.82 5.28
CA ASP A 315 -30.44 -4.37 6.65
C ASP A 315 -28.98 -4.15 7.12
N LEU A 316 -28.82 -3.24 8.07
CA LEU A 316 -27.50 -2.94 8.68
C LEU A 316 -26.79 -4.21 9.17
N SER A 317 -27.52 -5.18 9.74
CA SER A 317 -26.99 -6.44 10.25
C SER A 317 -26.29 -7.26 9.16
N PHE A 318 -26.78 -7.22 7.91
CA PHE A 318 -26.13 -7.85 6.76
C PHE A 318 -24.74 -7.25 6.51
N PHE A 319 -24.61 -5.94 6.48
CA PHE A 319 -23.33 -5.26 6.24
C PHE A 319 -22.33 -5.48 7.38
N VAL A 320 -22.80 -5.37 8.64
CA VAL A 320 -21.96 -5.62 9.82
C VAL A 320 -21.43 -7.06 9.81
N SER A 321 -22.31 -8.04 9.61
CA SER A 321 -21.90 -9.46 9.60
C SER A 321 -20.95 -9.77 8.42
N SER A 322 -21.22 -9.24 7.23
CA SER A 322 -20.33 -9.40 6.07
C SER A 322 -18.96 -8.80 6.32
N THR A 323 -18.89 -7.59 6.86
CA THR A 323 -17.63 -6.91 7.18
C THR A 323 -16.81 -7.69 8.21
N LEU A 324 -17.42 -8.08 9.33
CA LEU A 324 -16.71 -8.78 10.40
C LEU A 324 -16.18 -10.16 9.95
N ASN A 325 -16.85 -10.81 8.99
CA ASN A 325 -16.46 -12.12 8.49
C ASN A 325 -15.51 -12.08 7.28
N SER A 326 -15.61 -11.07 6.40
CA SER A 326 -14.97 -11.13 5.08
C SER A 326 -13.95 -10.01 4.84
N TYR A 327 -14.00 -8.90 5.59
CA TYR A 327 -13.16 -7.75 5.30
C TYR A 327 -11.66 -8.07 5.40
N PRO A 328 -10.87 -7.83 4.33
CA PRO A 328 -9.50 -8.32 4.25
C PRO A 328 -8.59 -7.82 5.37
N ALA A 329 -8.74 -6.57 5.85
CA ALA A 329 -7.91 -6.05 6.92
C ALA A 329 -8.14 -6.79 8.26
N LEU A 330 -9.35 -7.30 8.53
CA LEU A 330 -9.60 -8.14 9.71
C LEU A 330 -8.97 -9.52 9.55
N LYS A 331 -8.92 -10.07 8.32
CA LYS A 331 -8.24 -11.32 8.00
C LYS A 331 -6.72 -11.21 8.14
N THR A 332 -6.14 -10.07 7.74
CA THR A 332 -4.73 -9.75 7.99
C THR A 332 -4.40 -9.78 9.50
N LEU A 333 -5.24 -9.17 10.34
CA LEU A 333 -5.07 -9.22 11.81
C LEU A 333 -5.21 -10.65 12.36
N GLU A 334 -6.12 -11.46 11.81
CA GLU A 334 -6.24 -12.87 12.18
C GLU A 334 -4.97 -13.65 11.84
N ASN A 335 -4.43 -13.46 10.63
CA ASN A 335 -3.15 -14.03 10.22
C ASN A 335 -2.00 -13.59 11.14
N GLN A 336 -1.95 -12.30 11.52
CA GLN A 336 -0.93 -11.75 12.42
C GLN A 336 -0.97 -12.40 13.81
N ILE A 337 -2.15 -12.68 14.35
CA ILE A 337 -2.30 -13.45 15.61
C ILE A 337 -1.70 -14.85 15.45
N GLN A 338 -1.99 -15.53 14.33
CA GLN A 338 -1.43 -16.86 14.08
C GLN A 338 0.09 -16.82 13.92
N ILE A 339 0.64 -15.82 13.21
CA ILE A 339 2.08 -15.58 13.09
C ILE A 339 2.70 -15.37 14.47
N SER A 340 2.08 -14.57 15.35
CA SER A 340 2.55 -14.35 16.72
C SER A 340 2.58 -15.65 17.53
N LYS A 341 1.55 -16.51 17.40
CA LYS A 341 1.51 -17.85 18.03
C LYS A 341 2.62 -18.75 17.50
N GLU A 342 2.87 -18.76 16.19
CA GLU A 342 3.97 -19.53 15.61
C GLU A 342 5.34 -18.97 16.05
N ASN A 343 5.50 -17.65 16.17
CA ASN A 343 6.72 -17.03 16.72
C ASN A 343 6.98 -17.48 18.16
N THR A 344 5.94 -17.64 18.99
CA THR A 344 6.08 -18.21 20.34
C THR A 344 6.59 -19.64 20.27
N LYS A 345 6.12 -20.47 19.33
CA LYS A 345 6.64 -21.83 19.13
C LYS A 345 8.12 -21.81 18.73
N LEU A 346 8.56 -20.81 17.92
CA LEU A 346 9.98 -20.61 17.63
C LEU A 346 10.82 -20.30 18.87
N GLN A 347 10.27 -19.53 19.84
CA GLN A 347 10.97 -19.31 21.10
C GLN A 347 11.02 -20.60 21.93
N ILE A 348 9.95 -21.41 21.95
CA ILE A 348 9.92 -22.72 22.63
C ILE A 348 10.96 -23.66 22.00
N ALA A 349 11.08 -23.68 20.67
CA ALA A 349 12.05 -24.52 19.97
C ALA A 349 13.52 -24.32 20.44
N LYS A 350 13.84 -23.10 20.94
CA LYS A 350 15.16 -22.77 21.49
C LYS A 350 15.47 -23.42 22.85
N PHE A 351 14.48 -24.00 23.51
CA PHE A 351 14.66 -24.78 24.74
C PHE A 351 14.85 -26.28 24.48
N LEU A 352 14.53 -26.74 23.25
CA LEU A 352 14.56 -28.13 22.88
C LEU A 352 15.93 -28.52 22.31
N PRO A 353 16.31 -29.81 22.34
CA PRO A 353 17.53 -30.28 21.71
C PRO A 353 17.58 -29.92 20.21
N GLN A 354 18.77 -29.64 19.71
CA GLN A 354 19.04 -29.49 18.29
C GLN A 354 19.98 -30.60 17.88
N VAL A 355 19.62 -31.36 16.85
CA VAL A 355 20.39 -32.50 16.36
C VAL A 355 20.70 -32.29 14.89
N HIS A 356 21.97 -32.35 14.55
CA HIS A 356 22.46 -32.16 13.19
C HIS A 356 23.26 -33.41 12.74
N PHE A 357 22.99 -33.87 11.53
CA PHE A 357 23.88 -34.74 10.80
C PHE A 357 24.91 -33.87 10.08
N PHE A 358 26.15 -34.25 10.11
CA PHE A 358 27.21 -33.58 9.37
C PHE A 358 28.16 -34.61 8.75
N GLY A 359 28.78 -34.21 7.65
CA GLY A 359 29.81 -34.98 7.00
C GLY A 359 30.76 -34.08 6.22
N SER A 360 31.96 -34.53 6.03
CA SER A 360 32.94 -33.80 5.21
C SER A 360 33.82 -34.80 4.45
N TYR A 361 34.09 -34.46 3.20
CA TYR A 361 35.11 -35.09 2.38
C TYR A 361 36.23 -34.08 2.15
N LEU A 362 37.47 -34.45 2.59
CA LEU A 362 38.63 -33.56 2.53
C LEU A 362 39.42 -33.88 1.26
N MET A 363 39.58 -32.88 0.39
CA MET A 363 40.46 -32.90 -0.76
C MET A 363 41.83 -32.38 -0.29
N LYS A 364 42.78 -33.25 -0.17
CA LYS A 364 44.13 -32.90 0.32
C LYS A 364 45.11 -32.78 -0.85
N GLN A 365 46.00 -31.80 -0.78
CA GLN A 365 47.15 -31.74 -1.66
C GLN A 365 48.33 -32.40 -0.95
N ASN A 366 49.03 -33.34 -1.63
CA ASN A 366 50.10 -34.18 -1.13
C ASN A 366 51.32 -33.43 -0.59
N ASN A 367 51.18 -32.66 0.49
CA ASN A 367 52.27 -31.86 1.03
C ASN A 367 52.44 -31.95 2.57
N SER A 368 51.76 -32.88 3.24
CA SER A 368 51.76 -33.02 4.70
C SER A 368 52.09 -34.44 5.15
N VAL A 369 52.97 -34.56 6.15
CA VAL A 369 53.36 -35.87 6.75
C VAL A 369 52.21 -36.55 7.49
N PHE A 370 51.11 -35.80 7.74
CA PHE A 370 49.90 -36.29 8.45
C PHE A 370 48.75 -36.67 7.54
N GLU A 371 48.97 -36.72 6.21
CA GLU A 371 47.91 -37.08 5.25
C GLU A 371 47.25 -38.41 5.56
N ASP A 372 48.08 -39.38 6.03
CA ASP A 372 47.60 -40.71 6.41
C ASP A 372 46.89 -40.78 7.76
N MET A 373 47.06 -39.74 8.61
CA MET A 373 46.47 -39.74 9.96
C MET A 373 45.07 -39.08 9.99
N ILE A 374 44.71 -38.25 9.02
CA ILE A 374 43.38 -37.61 8.96
C ILE A 374 42.54 -38.37 7.93
N PRO A 375 41.37 -38.94 8.29
CA PRO A 375 40.53 -39.64 7.35
C PRO A 375 40.08 -38.70 6.22
N SER A 376 40.01 -39.22 4.99
CA SER A 376 39.61 -38.44 3.81
C SER A 376 38.13 -38.05 3.89
N TRP A 377 37.35 -38.77 4.67
CA TRP A 377 35.95 -38.42 4.93
C TRP A 377 35.54 -38.81 6.36
N PHE A 378 34.59 -38.10 6.88
CA PHE A 378 33.95 -38.45 8.13
C PHE A 378 32.47 -38.05 8.09
N VAL A 379 31.65 -38.75 8.85
CA VAL A 379 30.24 -38.41 9.09
C VAL A 379 29.94 -38.55 10.57
N GLY A 380 28.98 -37.75 11.04
CA GLY A 380 28.63 -37.79 12.45
C GLY A 380 27.25 -37.16 12.71
N VAL A 381 26.81 -37.36 13.93
CA VAL A 381 25.61 -36.67 14.45
C VAL A 381 26.03 -35.92 15.70
N ALA A 382 25.70 -34.61 15.71
CA ALA A 382 25.93 -33.76 16.87
C ALA A 382 24.59 -33.28 17.45
N GLY A 383 24.48 -33.41 18.76
CA GLY A 383 23.31 -32.89 19.51
C GLY A 383 23.73 -31.78 20.46
N ARG A 384 22.95 -30.70 20.51
CA ARG A 384 23.14 -29.61 21.46
C ARG A 384 21.83 -29.24 22.12
N MET A 385 21.83 -29.19 23.46
CA MET A 385 20.71 -28.68 24.26
C MET A 385 21.27 -27.63 25.23
N PRO A 386 20.97 -26.34 25.04
CA PRO A 386 21.44 -25.31 25.97
C PRO A 386 20.64 -25.39 27.28
N ILE A 387 21.28 -25.71 28.41
CA ILE A 387 20.67 -25.79 29.75
C ILE A 387 20.60 -24.37 30.33
N LEU A 388 21.72 -23.65 30.38
CA LEU A 388 21.82 -22.28 30.82
C LEU A 388 22.38 -21.42 29.67
N SER A 389 21.75 -20.28 29.40
CA SER A 389 22.18 -19.41 28.29
C SER A 389 21.93 -17.95 28.67
N PRO A 390 22.92 -17.05 28.51
CA PRO A 390 22.77 -15.62 28.78
C PRO A 390 21.90 -14.88 27.74
N THR A 391 21.29 -15.59 26.78
CA THR A 391 20.55 -14.98 25.66
C THR A 391 19.14 -14.51 26.03
N GLY A 392 18.73 -14.59 27.30
CA GLY A 392 17.41 -14.15 27.75
C GLY A 392 16.23 -14.95 27.16
N ARG A 393 16.37 -16.26 27.02
CA ARG A 393 15.34 -17.12 26.37
C ARG A 393 13.99 -17.04 27.04
N ILE A 394 13.96 -17.03 28.41
CA ILE A 394 12.71 -16.93 29.17
C ILE A 394 12.04 -15.60 28.89
N GLN A 395 12.77 -14.50 28.93
CA GLN A 395 12.25 -13.15 28.66
C GLN A 395 11.73 -13.04 27.21
N LYS A 396 12.44 -13.63 26.22
CA LYS A 396 11.99 -13.69 24.82
C LYS A 396 10.72 -14.51 24.64
N TYR A 397 10.59 -15.61 25.36
CA TYR A 397 9.35 -16.38 25.39
C TYR A 397 8.19 -15.59 26.01
N GLN A 398 8.42 -14.95 27.17
CA GLN A 398 7.41 -14.10 27.81
C GLN A 398 7.01 -12.92 26.89
N ALA A 399 7.99 -12.26 26.27
CA ALA A 399 7.73 -11.19 25.31
C ALA A 399 6.89 -11.66 24.11
N SER A 400 7.14 -12.88 23.60
CA SER A 400 6.34 -13.44 22.51
C SER A 400 4.90 -13.76 22.94
N LYS A 401 4.70 -14.17 24.20
CA LYS A 401 3.34 -14.35 24.77
C LYS A 401 2.60 -13.02 24.90
N LEU A 402 3.29 -11.97 25.34
CA LEU A 402 2.70 -10.62 25.39
C LEU A 402 2.35 -10.11 23.97
N ALA A 403 3.16 -10.42 22.96
CA ALA A 403 2.86 -10.08 21.57
C ALA A 403 1.60 -10.81 21.04
N GLU A 404 1.34 -12.06 21.46
CA GLU A 404 0.06 -12.74 21.14
C GLU A 404 -1.14 -12.00 21.74
N LEU A 405 -1.04 -11.60 23.02
CA LEU A 405 -2.10 -10.86 23.71
C LEU A 405 -2.32 -9.48 23.09
N GLN A 406 -1.22 -8.78 22.75
CA GLN A 406 -1.28 -7.50 22.04
C GLN A 406 -2.03 -7.65 20.71
N ALA A 407 -1.63 -8.58 19.84
CA ALA A 407 -2.27 -8.80 18.55
C ALA A 407 -3.76 -9.16 18.69
N SER A 408 -4.12 -9.95 19.73
CA SER A 408 -5.51 -10.29 20.01
C SER A 408 -6.33 -9.07 20.46
N SER A 409 -5.76 -8.18 21.27
CA SER A 409 -6.41 -6.95 21.73
C SER A 409 -6.58 -5.96 20.56
N GLU A 410 -5.59 -5.85 19.67
CA GLU A 410 -5.67 -5.05 18.45
C GLU A 410 -6.79 -5.55 17.53
N GLN A 411 -6.96 -6.87 17.36
CA GLN A 411 -8.06 -7.43 16.58
C GLN A 411 -9.42 -7.08 17.17
N ILE A 412 -9.58 -7.23 18.50
CA ILE A 412 -10.85 -6.88 19.17
C ILE A 412 -11.18 -5.41 18.97
N GLN A 413 -10.19 -4.51 19.13
CA GLN A 413 -10.37 -3.08 18.90
C GLN A 413 -10.71 -2.79 17.45
N ALA A 414 -10.01 -3.42 16.50
CA ALA A 414 -10.28 -3.26 15.07
C ALA A 414 -11.71 -3.70 14.70
N LYS A 415 -12.21 -4.82 15.24
CA LYS A 415 -13.60 -5.25 15.03
C LYS A 415 -14.60 -4.21 15.50
N LYS A 416 -14.42 -3.63 16.70
CA LYS A 416 -15.28 -2.56 17.22
C LYS A 416 -15.25 -1.30 16.33
N ASN A 417 -14.05 -0.92 15.88
CA ASN A 417 -13.89 0.23 14.99
C ASN A 417 -14.56 -0.01 13.63
N MET A 418 -14.44 -1.23 13.08
CA MET A 418 -15.09 -1.58 11.82
C MET A 418 -16.61 -1.62 11.93
N GLU A 419 -17.15 -2.15 13.03
CA GLU A 419 -18.59 -2.11 13.30
C GLU A 419 -19.11 -0.67 13.37
N LEU A 420 -18.40 0.22 14.08
CA LEU A 420 -18.74 1.64 14.15
C LEU A 420 -18.67 2.29 12.76
N LEU A 421 -17.63 2.00 11.97
CA LEU A 421 -17.45 2.54 10.63
C LEU A 421 -18.58 2.11 9.69
N VAL A 422 -18.96 0.84 9.70
CA VAL A 422 -20.09 0.33 8.91
C VAL A 422 -21.39 0.99 9.30
N ASN A 423 -21.67 1.10 10.62
CA ASN A 423 -22.85 1.79 11.16
C ASN A 423 -22.93 3.25 10.68
N LYS A 424 -21.79 3.97 10.75
CA LYS A 424 -21.69 5.35 10.29
C LYS A 424 -21.97 5.44 8.79
N THR A 425 -21.25 4.69 7.98
CA THR A 425 -21.37 4.70 6.51
C THR A 425 -22.78 4.32 6.05
N TYR A 426 -23.41 3.33 6.69
CA TYR A 426 -24.78 2.94 6.41
C TYR A 426 -25.77 4.07 6.68
N LYS A 427 -25.64 4.75 7.83
CA LYS A 427 -26.50 5.91 8.18
C LYS A 427 -26.27 7.09 7.25
N GLU A 428 -25.02 7.36 6.85
CA GLU A 428 -24.69 8.41 5.87
C GLU A 428 -25.32 8.09 4.52
N THR A 429 -25.24 6.84 4.03
CA THR A 429 -25.86 6.42 2.78
C THR A 429 -27.38 6.64 2.80
N LEU A 430 -28.05 6.24 3.89
CA LEU A 430 -29.49 6.49 4.04
C LEU A 430 -29.83 7.97 4.15
N SER A 431 -28.98 8.78 4.79
CA SER A 431 -29.17 10.21 4.91
C SER A 431 -29.14 10.90 3.54
N TYR A 432 -28.11 10.60 2.71
CA TYR A 432 -27.99 11.13 1.36
C TYR A 432 -29.15 10.70 0.47
N LEU A 433 -29.64 9.46 0.61
CA LEU A 433 -30.81 9.01 -0.13
C LEU A 433 -32.08 9.82 0.22
N LYS A 434 -32.30 10.10 1.51
CA LYS A 434 -33.44 10.92 1.98
C LYS A 434 -33.31 12.36 1.49
N GLU A 435 -32.12 12.94 1.59
CA GLU A 435 -31.83 14.30 1.13
C GLU A 435 -32.05 14.43 -0.38
N TYR A 436 -31.55 13.49 -1.18
CA TYR A 436 -31.79 13.44 -2.62
C TYR A 436 -33.29 13.39 -2.97
N LYS A 437 -34.07 12.54 -2.28
CA LYS A 437 -35.52 12.44 -2.46
C LYS A 437 -36.23 13.80 -2.18
N SER A 438 -35.79 14.50 -1.15
CA SER A 438 -36.33 15.81 -0.81
C SER A 438 -36.01 16.87 -1.89
N LEU A 439 -34.78 16.82 -2.44
CA LEU A 439 -34.33 17.77 -3.45
C LEU A 439 -35.04 17.61 -4.81
N ILE A 440 -35.61 16.43 -5.13
CA ILE A 440 -36.41 16.25 -6.35
C ILE A 440 -37.59 17.23 -6.40
N SER A 441 -38.37 17.29 -5.33
CA SER A 441 -39.50 18.21 -5.22
C SER A 441 -39.02 19.67 -5.21
N SER A 442 -37.92 19.97 -4.52
CA SER A 442 -37.36 21.32 -4.46
C SER A 442 -36.92 21.84 -5.83
N VAL A 443 -36.34 21.01 -6.67
CA VAL A 443 -35.97 21.36 -8.06
C VAL A 443 -37.21 21.71 -8.88
N GLU A 444 -38.27 20.90 -8.79
CA GLU A 444 -39.52 21.16 -9.52
C GLU A 444 -40.16 22.49 -9.11
N LEU A 445 -40.25 22.76 -7.79
CA LEU A 445 -40.77 24.00 -7.27
C LEU A 445 -39.93 25.20 -7.69
N ALA A 446 -38.61 25.09 -7.65
CA ALA A 446 -37.72 26.17 -8.08
C ALA A 446 -37.82 26.45 -9.59
N LYS A 447 -37.98 25.42 -10.42
CA LYS A 447 -38.23 25.57 -11.87
C LYS A 447 -39.51 26.32 -12.16
N GLU A 448 -40.60 25.95 -11.51
CA GLU A 448 -41.89 26.63 -11.68
C GLU A 448 -41.83 28.08 -11.17
N ASN A 449 -41.19 28.32 -10.01
CA ASN A 449 -40.98 29.67 -9.50
C ASN A 449 -40.21 30.56 -10.49
N LEU A 450 -39.07 30.06 -11.05
CA LEU A 450 -38.32 30.82 -12.05
C LEU A 450 -39.19 31.15 -13.27
N LYS A 451 -39.92 30.20 -13.77
CA LYS A 451 -40.82 30.40 -14.94
C LYS A 451 -41.88 31.45 -14.66
N LEU A 452 -42.52 31.44 -13.49
CA LEU A 452 -43.51 32.45 -13.07
C LEU A 452 -42.86 33.84 -12.94
N GLN A 453 -41.68 33.94 -12.33
CA GLN A 453 -40.96 35.21 -12.19
C GLN A 453 -40.53 35.78 -13.56
N GLU A 454 -40.09 34.95 -14.50
CA GLU A 454 -39.78 35.41 -15.86
C GLU A 454 -41.01 35.91 -16.62
N GLN A 455 -42.15 35.25 -16.47
CA GLN A 455 -43.41 35.68 -17.04
C GLN A 455 -43.90 37.02 -16.43
N ALA A 456 -43.85 37.13 -15.10
CA ALA A 456 -44.22 38.34 -14.38
C ALA A 456 -43.31 39.54 -14.75
N PHE A 457 -41.99 39.28 -14.89
CA PHE A 457 -41.05 40.31 -15.32
C PHE A 457 -41.36 40.80 -16.74
N SER A 458 -41.69 39.92 -17.66
CA SER A 458 -42.06 40.30 -19.04
C SER A 458 -43.33 41.18 -19.11
N GLN A 459 -44.17 41.10 -18.07
CA GLN A 459 -45.40 41.91 -17.93
C GLN A 459 -45.20 43.17 -17.04
N GLY A 460 -43.97 43.40 -16.53
CA GLY A 460 -43.68 44.51 -15.62
C GLY A 460 -44.19 44.30 -14.20
N LEU A 461 -44.60 43.07 -13.83
CA LEU A 461 -45.16 42.72 -12.51
C LEU A 461 -44.11 42.17 -11.53
N SER A 462 -42.90 41.89 -11.98
CA SER A 462 -41.78 41.43 -11.17
C SER A 462 -40.54 42.29 -11.43
N THR A 463 -39.61 42.35 -10.48
CA THR A 463 -38.33 43.06 -10.61
C THR A 463 -37.26 42.17 -11.22
N ASN A 464 -36.23 42.79 -11.80
CA ASN A 464 -35.04 42.10 -12.27
C ASN A 464 -34.37 41.26 -11.15
N ALA A 465 -34.31 41.80 -9.93
CA ALA A 465 -33.72 41.09 -8.77
C ALA A 465 -34.47 39.78 -8.47
N GLN A 466 -35.79 39.76 -8.55
CA GLN A 466 -36.60 38.55 -8.30
C GLN A 466 -36.31 37.44 -9.33
N VAL A 467 -36.13 37.79 -10.62
CA VAL A 467 -35.78 36.83 -11.66
C VAL A 467 -34.37 36.29 -11.45
N ILE A 468 -33.40 37.17 -11.12
CA ILE A 468 -32.02 36.78 -10.81
C ILE A 468 -31.99 35.81 -9.61
N ASP A 469 -32.69 36.15 -8.52
CA ASP A 469 -32.74 35.32 -7.31
C ASP A 469 -33.41 33.97 -7.56
N ALA A 470 -34.51 33.94 -8.31
CA ALA A 470 -35.18 32.67 -8.68
C ALA A 470 -34.28 31.78 -9.54
N ARG A 471 -33.50 32.35 -10.48
CA ARG A 471 -32.54 31.60 -11.33
C ARG A 471 -31.38 31.09 -10.51
N ASN A 472 -30.79 31.92 -9.65
CA ASN A 472 -29.69 31.50 -8.76
C ASN A 472 -30.15 30.40 -7.78
N THR A 473 -31.36 30.52 -7.24
CA THR A 473 -31.95 29.50 -6.37
C THR A 473 -32.10 28.16 -7.09
N LEU A 474 -32.66 28.15 -8.31
CA LEU A 474 -32.80 26.96 -9.11
C LEU A 474 -31.43 26.33 -9.40
N SER A 475 -30.44 27.13 -9.84
CA SER A 475 -29.07 26.67 -10.09
C SER A 475 -28.46 26.00 -8.86
N SER A 476 -28.55 26.66 -7.71
CA SER A 476 -28.02 26.16 -6.43
C SER A 476 -28.63 24.80 -6.07
N ILE A 477 -29.98 24.68 -6.15
CA ILE A 477 -30.68 23.43 -5.80
C ILE A 477 -30.36 22.32 -6.76
N ILE A 478 -30.19 22.57 -8.07
CA ILE A 478 -29.79 21.55 -9.05
C ILE A 478 -28.35 21.05 -8.74
N VAL A 479 -27.40 21.97 -8.53
CA VAL A 479 -26.02 21.61 -8.20
C VAL A 479 -25.96 20.84 -6.88
N GLU A 480 -26.75 21.24 -5.88
CA GLU A 480 -26.87 20.54 -4.59
C GLU A 480 -27.42 19.12 -4.80
N GLN A 481 -28.49 18.95 -5.58
CA GLN A 481 -29.07 17.65 -5.90
C GLN A 481 -28.02 16.71 -6.55
N LYS A 482 -27.25 17.22 -7.53
CA LYS A 482 -26.19 16.45 -8.17
C LYS A 482 -25.07 16.07 -7.20
N SER A 483 -24.68 17.02 -6.35
CA SER A 483 -23.68 16.80 -5.30
C SER A 483 -24.12 15.73 -4.29
N VAL A 484 -25.40 15.75 -3.87
CA VAL A 484 -25.96 14.74 -2.95
C VAL A 484 -26.07 13.39 -3.62
N ALA A 485 -26.43 13.32 -4.91
CA ALA A 485 -26.41 12.08 -5.70
C ALA A 485 -25.00 11.47 -5.73
N TYR A 486 -23.99 12.28 -6.00
CA TYR A 486 -22.59 11.84 -5.95
C TYR A 486 -22.21 11.32 -4.56
N LYS A 487 -22.50 12.05 -3.49
CA LYS A 487 -22.23 11.64 -2.10
C LYS A 487 -22.89 10.31 -1.75
N TYR A 488 -24.13 10.09 -2.21
CA TYR A 488 -24.83 8.82 -2.06
C TYR A 488 -24.08 7.68 -2.72
N ILE A 489 -23.68 7.84 -3.99
CA ILE A 489 -22.97 6.83 -4.76
C ILE A 489 -21.63 6.48 -4.10
N ILE A 490 -20.87 7.48 -3.65
CA ILE A 490 -19.59 7.27 -2.95
C ILE A 490 -19.80 6.56 -1.62
N SER A 491 -20.77 6.98 -0.83
CA SER A 491 -21.09 6.35 0.45
C SER A 491 -21.54 4.89 0.26
N LEU A 492 -22.32 4.62 -0.79
CA LEU A 492 -22.73 3.28 -1.20
C LEU A 492 -21.52 2.42 -1.62
N ALA A 493 -20.62 2.94 -2.43
CA ALA A 493 -19.39 2.24 -2.83
C ALA A 493 -18.52 1.91 -1.62
N ASN A 494 -18.40 2.83 -0.68
CA ASN A 494 -17.68 2.61 0.58
C ASN A 494 -18.34 1.50 1.41
N LEU A 495 -19.66 1.50 1.53
CA LEU A 495 -20.40 0.47 2.27
C LEU A 495 -20.21 -0.92 1.64
N MET A 496 -20.29 -1.00 0.30
CA MET A 496 -20.08 -2.26 -0.44
C MET A 496 -18.63 -2.75 -0.33
N ALA A 497 -17.66 -1.85 -0.38
CA ALA A 497 -16.24 -2.21 -0.20
C ALA A 497 -15.94 -2.67 1.24
N LEU A 498 -16.49 -2.00 2.27
CA LEU A 498 -16.36 -2.42 3.67
C LEU A 498 -16.96 -3.81 3.93
N SER A 499 -18.05 -4.14 3.25
CA SER A 499 -18.68 -5.45 3.37
C SER A 499 -18.09 -6.52 2.43
N ASP A 500 -17.06 -6.16 1.65
CA ASP A 500 -16.46 -7.03 0.61
C ASP A 500 -17.47 -7.51 -0.44
N ARG A 501 -18.45 -6.65 -0.77
CA ARG A 501 -19.57 -6.94 -1.66
C ARG A 501 -19.70 -5.90 -2.78
N ILE A 502 -18.56 -5.57 -3.42
CA ILE A 502 -18.54 -4.63 -4.55
C ILE A 502 -19.39 -5.09 -5.76
N ASP A 503 -19.69 -6.38 -5.84
CA ASP A 503 -20.59 -6.96 -6.80
C ASP A 503 -22.02 -6.40 -6.70
N LEU A 504 -22.51 -6.20 -5.47
CA LEU A 504 -23.84 -5.65 -5.21
C LEU A 504 -23.96 -4.16 -5.59
N PHE A 505 -22.84 -3.43 -5.67
CA PHE A 505 -22.87 -2.01 -6.03
C PHE A 505 -23.61 -1.74 -7.33
N TYR A 506 -23.38 -2.58 -8.34
CA TYR A 506 -24.00 -2.44 -9.66
C TYR A 506 -25.52 -2.62 -9.64
N GLU A 507 -26.06 -3.39 -8.69
CA GLU A 507 -27.51 -3.60 -8.56
C GLU A 507 -28.24 -2.33 -8.09
N PHE A 508 -27.56 -1.43 -7.41
CA PHE A 508 -28.14 -0.20 -6.84
C PHE A 508 -27.93 1.03 -7.73
N VAL A 509 -26.98 0.98 -8.65
CA VAL A 509 -26.63 2.11 -9.50
C VAL A 509 -27.15 1.94 -10.91
N TYR A 510 -27.36 0.71 -11.37
CA TYR A 510 -27.98 0.35 -12.67
C TYR A 510 -29.31 -0.35 -12.43
#